data_49a7384de7d9011b3204271da350e70b
#
_entry.id   49a7384de7d9011b3204271da350e70b
#
_cell.length_a   1.000
_cell.length_b   1.000
_cell.length_c   1.000
_cell.angle_alpha   90.00
_cell.angle_beta   90.00
_cell.angle_gamma   90.00
#
_symmetry.space_group_name_H-M   'P 1'
#
loop_
_entity.id
_entity.type
_entity.pdbx_description
1 polymer ?
#
loop_
_entity_poly.entity_id
_entity_poly.type
_entity_poly.pdbx_seq_one_letter_code
_entity_poly.pdbx_strand_id
1 'polypeptide(L)'
;MTPRLAATVLVVRDDPFEVLMMERNARMLFASALVFPGGTVDGADFSEHWLPLVDGASGLEQEERALRIAAARETFEEAGILLAESSAFAPDIPRSMRFIDVVRNAGVRLGLGGLHKIGHWIAPEVAARRFDTHFYVAGVSADTIPVCDGGESVALEWIAPARALELAEAGSRNIIFPTRMNLKRLAESHSVAEALEAARRPVYTVLPVIEATRDGHIVRIPAEAGYGTTCDRPHPDVTR
;
A
#
# COMPACT_ATOMS: atom_id res chain seq x y z
N MET A 1 -23.12 1.74 1.96
CA MET A 1 -22.43 1.22 0.74
C MET A 1 -21.39 0.24 1.17
N THR A 2 -21.28 -0.94 0.54
CA THR A 2 -20.25 -1.95 0.84
C THR A 2 -18.87 -1.38 0.45
N PRO A 3 -17.85 -1.45 1.31
CA PRO A 3 -16.50 -1.03 0.97
C PRO A 3 -15.94 -1.87 -0.19
N ARG A 4 -15.15 -1.24 -1.06
CA ARG A 4 -14.45 -1.94 -2.15
C ARG A 4 -13.13 -2.48 -1.63
N LEU A 5 -12.84 -3.75 -1.89
CA LEU A 5 -11.54 -4.35 -1.56
C LEU A 5 -10.42 -3.60 -2.27
N ALA A 6 -9.36 -3.33 -1.53
CA ALA A 6 -8.17 -2.64 -2.01
C ALA A 6 -6.91 -3.21 -1.35
N ALA A 7 -5.80 -3.16 -2.06
CA ALA A 7 -4.51 -3.59 -1.58
C ALA A 7 -3.45 -2.51 -1.83
N THR A 8 -2.57 -2.33 -0.86
CA THR A 8 -1.52 -1.31 -0.87
C THR A 8 -0.22 -1.92 -0.38
N VAL A 9 0.92 -1.56 -1.00
CA VAL A 9 2.23 -2.14 -0.66
C VAL A 9 3.19 -1.08 -0.16
N LEU A 10 3.72 -1.29 1.04
CA LEU A 10 4.91 -0.63 1.53
C LEU A 10 6.12 -1.36 0.93
N VAL A 11 6.56 -0.91 -0.23
CA VAL A 11 7.76 -1.45 -0.88
C VAL A 11 8.96 -0.86 -0.16
N VAL A 12 9.81 -1.71 0.42
CA VAL A 12 10.96 -1.28 1.24
C VAL A 12 12.27 -1.82 0.69
N ARG A 13 13.35 -1.06 0.88
CA ARG A 13 14.72 -1.44 0.53
C ARG A 13 15.70 -1.08 1.63
N ASP A 14 16.87 -1.69 1.61
CA ASP A 14 18.00 -1.34 2.48
C ASP A 14 19.04 -0.44 1.76
N ASP A 15 20.02 0.06 2.49
CA ASP A 15 21.20 0.80 2.04
C ASP A 15 20.92 2.16 1.34
N PRO A 16 20.19 3.10 1.98
CA PRO A 16 19.61 3.09 3.33
C PRO A 16 18.21 2.46 3.41
N PHE A 17 17.71 2.21 4.64
CA PHE A 17 16.35 1.73 4.81
C PHE A 17 15.33 2.80 4.42
N GLU A 18 14.60 2.55 3.35
CA GLU A 18 13.62 3.46 2.75
C GLU A 18 12.36 2.73 2.31
N VAL A 19 11.28 3.48 2.21
CA VAL A 19 10.02 3.04 1.62
C VAL A 19 9.72 3.83 0.36
N LEU A 20 9.17 3.15 -0.65
CA LEU A 20 8.69 3.80 -1.86
C LEU A 20 7.38 4.53 -1.59
N MET A 21 7.38 5.82 -1.85
CA MET A 21 6.18 6.66 -1.80
C MET A 21 5.90 7.24 -3.19
N MET A 22 4.62 7.45 -3.48
CA MET A 22 4.20 8.10 -4.70
C MET A 22 3.33 9.33 -4.43
N GLU A 23 3.52 10.39 -5.19
CA GLU A 23 2.65 11.55 -5.20
C GLU A 23 1.50 11.34 -6.18
N ARG A 24 0.26 11.40 -5.68
CA ARG A 24 -0.94 11.24 -6.51
C ARG A 24 -1.18 12.46 -7.39
N ASN A 25 -1.68 12.21 -8.59
CA ASN A 25 -2.10 13.29 -9.49
C ASN A 25 -3.19 14.16 -8.81
N ALA A 26 -3.10 15.48 -9.01
CA ALA A 26 -4.02 16.48 -8.44
C ALA A 26 -5.50 16.27 -8.84
N ARG A 27 -5.79 15.44 -9.84
CA ARG A 27 -7.16 15.10 -10.30
C ARG A 27 -7.74 13.87 -9.59
N MET A 28 -6.95 13.18 -8.79
CA MET A 28 -7.35 11.95 -8.11
C MET A 28 -7.94 12.24 -6.71
N LEU A 29 -8.62 11.25 -6.13
CA LEU A 29 -8.99 11.28 -4.71
C LEU A 29 -7.73 11.41 -3.86
N PHE A 30 -7.75 12.25 -2.81
CA PHE A 30 -6.56 12.65 -2.04
C PHE A 30 -5.47 13.28 -2.92
N ALA A 31 -5.87 14.28 -3.68
CA ALA A 31 -5.01 15.03 -4.59
C ALA A 31 -3.70 15.47 -3.93
N SER A 32 -2.58 15.27 -4.64
CA SER A 32 -1.23 15.61 -4.16
C SER A 32 -0.84 14.96 -2.83
N ALA A 33 -1.56 13.92 -2.38
CA ALA A 33 -1.14 13.16 -1.22
C ALA A 33 0.02 12.24 -1.59
N LEU A 34 0.96 12.12 -0.65
CA LEU A 34 2.01 11.11 -0.70
C LEU A 34 1.45 9.82 -0.11
N VAL A 35 1.43 8.76 -0.92
CA VAL A 35 0.84 7.45 -0.58
C VAL A 35 1.78 6.31 -0.98
N PHE A 36 1.47 5.10 -0.56
CA PHE A 36 2.11 3.90 -1.07
C PHE A 36 1.43 3.46 -2.38
N PRO A 37 2.10 2.72 -3.26
CA PRO A 37 1.48 2.07 -4.41
C PRO A 37 0.30 1.18 -3.98
N GLY A 38 -0.80 1.24 -4.72
CA GLY A 38 -1.95 0.41 -4.43
C GLY A 38 -3.27 0.92 -4.99
N GLY A 39 -4.22 0.00 -5.11
CA GLY A 39 -5.54 0.28 -5.66
C GLY A 39 -6.57 -0.80 -5.35
N THR A 40 -7.65 -0.83 -6.13
CA THR A 40 -8.77 -1.75 -5.91
C THR A 40 -8.49 -3.12 -6.50
N VAL A 41 -9.01 -4.16 -5.83
CA VAL A 41 -8.99 -5.52 -6.38
C VAL A 41 -9.94 -5.61 -7.57
N ASP A 42 -9.46 -6.13 -8.69
CA ASP A 42 -10.24 -6.39 -9.89
C ASP A 42 -10.75 -7.84 -9.93
N GLY A 43 -11.85 -8.07 -10.69
CA GLY A 43 -12.37 -9.42 -10.91
C GLY A 43 -11.34 -10.39 -11.51
N ALA A 44 -10.40 -9.87 -12.32
CA ALA A 44 -9.32 -10.64 -12.90
C ALA A 44 -8.30 -11.16 -11.86
N ASP A 45 -8.15 -10.47 -10.71
CA ASP A 45 -7.23 -10.87 -9.64
C ASP A 45 -7.72 -12.15 -8.92
N PHE A 46 -9.03 -12.44 -8.97
CA PHE A 46 -9.63 -13.67 -8.44
C PHE A 46 -9.47 -14.91 -9.33
N SER A 47 -8.96 -14.73 -10.56
CA SER A 47 -8.89 -15.81 -11.55
C SER A 47 -7.99 -16.95 -11.09
N GLU A 48 -8.42 -18.19 -11.32
CA GLU A 48 -7.60 -19.39 -11.09
C GLU A 48 -6.44 -19.54 -12.09
N HIS A 49 -6.48 -18.79 -13.20
CA HIS A 49 -5.36 -18.72 -14.14
C HIS A 49 -4.06 -18.17 -13.51
N TRP A 50 -4.16 -17.57 -12.32
CA TRP A 50 -2.99 -17.15 -11.55
C TRP A 50 -2.24 -18.30 -10.89
N LEU A 51 -2.91 -19.43 -10.56
CA LEU A 51 -2.31 -20.51 -9.78
C LEU A 51 -0.96 -21.00 -10.31
N PRO A 52 -0.76 -21.20 -11.63
CA PRO A 52 0.55 -21.59 -12.17
C PRO A 52 1.58 -20.45 -12.22
N LEU A 53 1.18 -19.21 -11.96
CA LEU A 53 2.00 -18.00 -12.11
C LEU A 53 2.36 -17.33 -10.78
N VAL A 54 2.02 -17.95 -9.64
CA VAL A 54 2.27 -17.39 -8.31
C VAL A 54 2.99 -18.41 -7.43
N ASP A 55 3.82 -17.92 -6.52
CA ASP A 55 4.44 -18.66 -5.44
C ASP A 55 3.96 -18.15 -4.08
N GLY A 56 4.01 -19.02 -3.05
CA GLY A 56 3.52 -18.69 -1.73
C GLY A 56 1.99 -18.59 -1.64
N ALA A 57 1.26 -19.17 -2.62
CA ALA A 57 -0.22 -19.19 -2.61
C ALA A 57 -0.81 -20.35 -1.80
N SER A 58 0.00 -21.34 -1.39
CA SER A 58 -0.47 -22.51 -0.64
C SER A 58 -1.08 -22.09 0.69
N GLY A 59 -2.32 -22.52 0.95
CA GLY A 59 -3.05 -22.20 2.17
C GLY A 59 -3.67 -20.80 2.21
N LEU A 60 -3.53 -20.00 1.15
CA LEU A 60 -4.24 -18.73 1.06
C LEU A 60 -5.68 -18.96 0.59
N GLU A 61 -6.62 -18.34 1.29
CA GLU A 61 -7.99 -18.19 0.80
C GLU A 61 -8.03 -17.38 -0.49
N GLN A 62 -9.07 -17.57 -1.31
CA GLN A 62 -9.18 -16.92 -2.63
C GLN A 62 -9.11 -15.40 -2.54
N GLU A 63 -9.75 -14.80 -1.54
CA GLU A 63 -9.74 -13.35 -1.34
C GLU A 63 -8.34 -12.83 -0.98
N GLU A 64 -7.64 -13.49 -0.04
CA GLU A 64 -6.27 -13.09 0.33
C GLU A 64 -5.30 -13.25 -0.85
N ARG A 65 -5.49 -14.28 -1.69
CA ARG A 65 -4.72 -14.44 -2.93
C ARG A 65 -4.98 -13.30 -3.91
N ALA A 66 -6.25 -12.95 -4.12
CA ALA A 66 -6.64 -11.85 -5.01
C ALA A 66 -6.09 -10.50 -4.52
N LEU A 67 -6.13 -10.25 -3.21
CA LEU A 67 -5.54 -9.05 -2.58
C LEU A 67 -4.03 -8.94 -2.85
N ARG A 68 -3.28 -10.04 -2.72
CA ARG A 68 -1.83 -10.03 -2.99
C ARG A 68 -1.51 -9.90 -4.48
N ILE A 69 -2.33 -10.46 -5.36
CA ILE A 69 -2.20 -10.28 -6.80
C ILE A 69 -2.49 -8.82 -7.17
N ALA A 70 -3.57 -8.21 -6.64
CA ALA A 70 -3.86 -6.80 -6.82
C ALA A 70 -2.71 -5.91 -6.30
N ALA A 71 -2.16 -6.21 -5.12
CA ALA A 71 -1.00 -5.52 -4.57
C ALA A 71 0.21 -5.52 -5.51
N ALA A 72 0.53 -6.68 -6.08
CA ALA A 72 1.62 -6.81 -7.05
C ALA A 72 1.31 -6.11 -8.39
N ARG A 73 0.05 -6.18 -8.86
CA ARG A 73 -0.41 -5.51 -10.09
C ARG A 73 -0.29 -3.99 -9.97
N GLU A 74 -0.84 -3.40 -8.92
CA GLU A 74 -0.80 -1.97 -8.68
C GLU A 74 0.64 -1.46 -8.52
N THR A 75 1.50 -2.22 -7.83
CA THR A 75 2.92 -1.89 -7.72
C THR A 75 3.61 -1.85 -9.09
N PHE A 76 3.27 -2.78 -10.00
CA PHE A 76 3.78 -2.76 -11.37
C PHE A 76 3.17 -1.60 -12.18
N GLU A 77 1.86 -1.41 -12.14
CA GLU A 77 1.15 -0.38 -12.91
C GLU A 77 1.61 1.03 -12.52
N GLU A 78 1.79 1.33 -11.24
CA GLU A 78 2.10 2.66 -10.73
C GLU A 78 3.62 2.93 -10.63
N ALA A 79 4.43 1.93 -10.27
CA ALA A 79 5.86 2.09 -10.03
C ALA A 79 6.78 1.28 -10.98
N GLY A 80 6.23 0.45 -11.87
CA GLY A 80 7.00 -0.38 -12.78
C GLY A 80 7.74 -1.55 -12.13
N ILE A 81 7.51 -1.82 -10.86
CA ILE A 81 8.21 -2.87 -10.11
C ILE A 81 7.38 -4.14 -10.14
N LEU A 82 7.94 -5.22 -10.68
CA LEU A 82 7.34 -6.54 -10.68
C LEU A 82 7.86 -7.33 -9.47
N LEU A 83 6.97 -7.66 -8.53
CA LEU A 83 7.30 -8.43 -7.32
C LEU A 83 7.31 -9.92 -7.66
N ALA A 84 8.48 -10.44 -8.07
CA ALA A 84 8.67 -11.83 -8.41
C ALA A 84 9.19 -12.66 -7.22
N GLU A 85 9.09 -14.00 -7.32
CA GLU A 85 9.50 -14.94 -6.26
C GLU A 85 10.93 -14.74 -5.77
N SER A 86 11.87 -14.54 -6.71
CA SER A 86 13.30 -14.49 -6.42
C SER A 86 13.88 -13.07 -6.36
N SER A 87 13.19 -12.10 -6.93
CA SER A 87 13.62 -10.69 -6.94
C SER A 87 12.50 -9.77 -7.43
N ALA A 88 12.57 -8.51 -7.03
CA ALA A 88 11.76 -7.46 -7.66
C ALA A 88 12.61 -6.76 -8.72
N PHE A 89 12.04 -6.48 -9.89
CA PHE A 89 12.70 -5.79 -10.99
C PHE A 89 11.71 -5.00 -11.84
N ALA A 90 12.22 -4.09 -12.65
CA ALA A 90 11.41 -3.30 -13.59
C ALA A 90 11.59 -3.87 -15.02
N PRO A 91 10.65 -4.72 -15.52
CA PRO A 91 10.73 -5.26 -16.85
C PRO A 91 10.43 -4.20 -17.93
N ASP A 92 11.07 -4.30 -19.08
CA ASP A 92 10.75 -3.49 -20.27
C ASP A 92 9.50 -4.06 -20.97
N ILE A 93 8.36 -3.96 -20.29
CA ILE A 93 7.05 -4.44 -20.75
C ILE A 93 6.02 -3.32 -20.60
N PRO A 94 5.19 -3.05 -21.65
CA PRO A 94 4.18 -2.01 -21.57
C PRO A 94 3.18 -2.22 -20.42
N ARG A 95 2.97 -1.22 -19.57
CA ARG A 95 2.01 -1.28 -18.44
C ARG A 95 0.55 -1.35 -18.87
N SER A 96 0.25 -1.01 -20.12
CA SER A 96 -1.08 -1.19 -20.72
C SER A 96 -1.42 -2.66 -21.04
N MET A 97 -0.44 -3.56 -20.95
CA MET A 97 -0.69 -4.99 -21.10
C MET A 97 -1.43 -5.53 -19.87
N ARG A 98 -2.32 -6.52 -20.08
CA ARG A 98 -2.95 -7.20 -18.95
C ARG A 98 -1.90 -7.79 -18.02
N PHE A 99 -2.00 -7.58 -16.74
CA PHE A 99 -0.96 -7.93 -15.78
C PHE A 99 -0.57 -9.42 -15.81
N ILE A 100 -1.55 -10.32 -16.03
CA ILE A 100 -1.26 -11.75 -16.18
C ILE A 100 -0.35 -12.05 -17.38
N ASP A 101 -0.48 -11.28 -18.47
CA ASP A 101 0.35 -11.43 -19.65
C ASP A 101 1.74 -10.79 -19.44
N VAL A 102 1.82 -9.74 -18.60
CA VAL A 102 3.12 -9.18 -18.14
C VAL A 102 3.93 -10.26 -17.43
N VAL A 103 3.32 -10.94 -16.45
CA VAL A 103 3.99 -12.00 -15.67
C VAL A 103 4.44 -13.16 -16.57
N ARG A 104 3.59 -13.59 -17.51
CA ARG A 104 3.93 -14.63 -18.50
C ARG A 104 5.09 -14.23 -19.39
N ASN A 105 5.06 -13.01 -19.93
CA ASN A 105 6.08 -12.50 -20.84
C ASN A 105 7.42 -12.27 -20.12
N ALA A 106 7.38 -11.88 -18.85
CA ALA A 106 8.56 -11.79 -18.01
C ALA A 106 9.17 -13.17 -17.67
N GLY A 107 8.41 -14.26 -17.86
CA GLY A 107 8.86 -15.61 -17.58
C GLY A 107 9.12 -15.91 -16.11
N VAL A 108 8.41 -15.20 -15.21
CA VAL A 108 8.57 -15.31 -13.76
C VAL A 108 7.28 -15.75 -13.08
N ARG A 109 7.35 -16.01 -11.77
CA ARG A 109 6.19 -16.19 -10.90
C ARG A 109 6.13 -15.02 -9.90
N LEU A 110 4.92 -14.57 -9.57
CA LEU A 110 4.75 -13.55 -8.54
C LEU A 110 5.06 -14.14 -7.16
N GLY A 111 5.83 -13.42 -6.38
CA GLY A 111 6.24 -13.81 -5.03
C GLY A 111 5.19 -13.43 -3.98
N LEU A 112 4.01 -14.07 -3.97
CA LEU A 112 2.96 -13.76 -3.01
C LEU A 112 3.37 -14.03 -1.56
N GLY A 113 4.29 -14.98 -1.35
CA GLY A 113 4.86 -15.27 -0.02
C GLY A 113 5.68 -14.13 0.57
N GLY A 114 6.23 -13.25 -0.27
CA GLY A 114 6.98 -12.06 0.13
C GLY A 114 6.13 -10.85 0.51
N LEU A 115 4.81 -10.92 0.34
CA LEU A 115 3.87 -9.87 0.73
C LEU A 115 3.34 -10.17 2.14
N HIS A 116 3.81 -9.45 3.14
CA HIS A 116 3.42 -9.64 4.54
C HIS A 116 2.40 -8.58 4.97
N LYS A 117 1.23 -9.00 5.46
CA LYS A 117 0.17 -8.07 5.90
C LYS A 117 0.62 -7.31 7.14
N ILE A 118 0.63 -5.97 7.08
CA ILE A 118 1.04 -5.09 8.17
C ILE A 118 -0.12 -4.24 8.72
N GLY A 119 -1.19 -4.04 7.95
CA GLY A 119 -2.34 -3.25 8.36
C GLY A 119 -3.62 -3.63 7.63
N HIS A 120 -4.77 -3.28 8.22
CA HIS A 120 -6.09 -3.46 7.63
C HIS A 120 -7.00 -2.31 8.06
N TRP A 121 -7.51 -1.55 7.10
CA TRP A 121 -8.28 -0.34 7.34
C TRP A 121 -9.54 -0.30 6.49
N ILE A 122 -10.70 -0.13 7.14
CA ILE A 122 -11.98 0.05 6.46
C ILE A 122 -12.36 1.53 6.56
N ALA A 123 -12.63 2.18 5.42
CA ALA A 123 -13.03 3.58 5.41
C ALA A 123 -14.31 3.81 6.24
N PRO A 124 -14.42 4.92 7.00
CA PRO A 124 -15.56 5.19 7.85
C PRO A 124 -16.87 5.27 7.06
N GLU A 125 -18.01 5.04 7.73
CA GLU A 125 -19.33 4.98 7.07
C GLU A 125 -19.73 6.28 6.37
N VAL A 126 -19.26 7.39 6.88
CA VAL A 126 -19.55 8.73 6.34
C VAL A 126 -18.74 9.07 5.06
N ALA A 127 -17.72 8.28 4.72
CA ALA A 127 -16.92 8.53 3.54
C ALA A 127 -17.72 8.29 2.24
N ALA A 128 -17.67 9.23 1.30
CA ALA A 128 -18.35 9.14 0.01
C ALA A 128 -17.88 7.94 -0.83
N ARG A 129 -16.61 7.56 -0.69
CA ARG A 129 -16.05 6.35 -1.27
C ARG A 129 -15.42 5.52 -0.17
N ARG A 130 -15.84 4.28 -0.04
CA ARG A 130 -15.36 3.38 1.01
C ARG A 130 -14.48 2.30 0.41
N PHE A 131 -13.31 2.16 1.02
CA PHE A 131 -12.34 1.10 0.70
C PHE A 131 -12.14 0.22 1.94
N ASP A 132 -11.96 -1.06 1.69
CA ASP A 132 -11.50 -2.07 2.63
C ASP A 132 -10.05 -2.37 2.22
N THR A 133 -9.09 -1.67 2.84
CA THR A 133 -7.71 -1.60 2.38
C THR A 133 -6.81 -2.48 3.22
N HIS A 134 -6.17 -3.45 2.58
CA HIS A 134 -5.17 -4.32 3.16
C HIS A 134 -3.78 -3.79 2.81
N PHE A 135 -2.97 -3.52 3.83
CA PHE A 135 -1.61 -3.03 3.69
C PHE A 135 -0.63 -4.18 3.84
N TYR A 136 0.27 -4.30 2.86
CA TYR A 136 1.34 -5.28 2.85
C TYR A 136 2.70 -4.58 2.88
N VAL A 137 3.71 -5.24 3.41
CA VAL A 137 5.11 -4.84 3.26
C VAL A 137 5.84 -5.87 2.41
N ALA A 138 6.68 -5.40 1.50
CA ALA A 138 7.51 -6.25 0.64
C ALA A 138 8.91 -5.64 0.48
N GLY A 139 9.94 -6.47 0.67
CA GLY A 139 11.33 -6.07 0.45
C GLY A 139 11.73 -6.19 -1.01
N VAL A 140 12.52 -5.23 -1.50
CA VAL A 140 13.12 -5.24 -2.83
C VAL A 140 14.63 -5.00 -2.72
N SER A 141 15.36 -5.24 -3.82
CA SER A 141 16.80 -4.94 -3.88
C SER A 141 17.07 -3.44 -3.75
N ALA A 142 18.22 -3.08 -3.16
CA ALA A 142 18.65 -1.70 -2.97
C ALA A 142 18.78 -0.92 -4.29
N ASP A 143 19.12 -1.61 -5.38
CA ASP A 143 19.27 -1.06 -6.73
C ASP A 143 17.95 -0.99 -7.53
N THR A 144 16.81 -1.33 -6.93
CA THR A 144 15.51 -1.24 -7.59
C THR A 144 15.17 0.21 -7.94
N ILE A 145 15.00 0.48 -9.23
CA ILE A 145 14.67 1.81 -9.77
C ILE A 145 13.19 1.81 -10.16
N PRO A 146 12.33 2.53 -9.43
CA PRO A 146 10.93 2.67 -9.80
C PRO A 146 10.79 3.63 -10.98
N VAL A 147 9.79 3.39 -11.82
CA VAL A 147 9.47 4.23 -12.97
C VAL A 147 8.03 4.73 -12.83
N CYS A 148 7.83 6.05 -12.85
CA CYS A 148 6.51 6.67 -12.77
C CYS A 148 5.68 6.35 -14.03
N ASP A 149 4.37 6.09 -13.85
CA ASP A 149 3.44 5.85 -14.97
C ASP A 149 3.06 7.15 -15.71
N GLY A 150 3.18 8.32 -15.03
CA GLY A 150 2.84 9.63 -15.57
C GLY A 150 1.33 9.92 -15.67
N GLY A 151 0.49 8.97 -15.24
CA GLY A 151 -0.97 9.08 -15.24
C GLY A 151 -1.54 9.27 -13.83
N GLU A 152 -1.59 8.22 -13.06
CA GLU A 152 -2.11 8.23 -11.69
C GLU A 152 -1.07 8.75 -10.70
N SER A 153 0.20 8.44 -10.91
CA SER A 153 1.33 8.94 -10.15
C SER A 153 2.09 10.03 -10.93
N VAL A 154 2.47 11.10 -10.26
CA VAL A 154 3.24 12.20 -10.85
C VAL A 154 4.70 12.19 -10.42
N ALA A 155 5.02 11.58 -9.30
CA ALA A 155 6.37 11.40 -8.78
C ALA A 155 6.46 10.14 -7.93
N LEU A 156 7.63 9.52 -7.94
CA LEU A 156 8.02 8.41 -7.06
C LEU A 156 9.28 8.80 -6.33
N GLU A 157 9.33 8.53 -5.02
CA GLU A 157 10.53 8.78 -4.21
C GLU A 157 10.76 7.66 -3.22
N TRP A 158 12.03 7.31 -3.04
CA TRP A 158 12.49 6.52 -1.91
C TRP A 158 12.74 7.47 -0.74
N ILE A 159 12.15 7.20 0.41
CA ILE A 159 12.26 8.07 1.58
C ILE A 159 12.32 7.25 2.86
N ALA A 160 13.16 7.65 3.80
CA ALA A 160 13.15 7.06 5.13
C ALA A 160 11.77 7.27 5.80
N PRO A 161 11.14 6.24 6.41
CA PRO A 161 9.81 6.36 7.02
C PRO A 161 9.70 7.52 8.03
N ALA A 162 10.72 7.70 8.89
CA ALA A 162 10.78 8.80 9.84
C ALA A 162 10.80 10.16 9.14
N ARG A 163 11.54 10.30 8.03
CA ARG A 163 11.60 11.54 7.26
C ARG A 163 10.28 11.90 6.63
N ALA A 164 9.54 10.93 6.11
CA ALA A 164 8.19 11.15 5.58
C ALA A 164 7.24 11.70 6.66
N LEU A 165 7.32 11.15 7.88
CA LEU A 165 6.53 11.62 9.03
C LEU A 165 6.89 13.05 9.43
N GLU A 166 8.18 13.41 9.50
CA GLU A 166 8.64 14.78 9.77
C GLU A 166 8.08 15.78 8.76
N LEU A 167 8.11 15.44 7.46
CA LEU A 167 7.58 16.30 6.41
C LEU A 167 6.07 16.47 6.51
N ALA A 168 5.34 15.42 6.94
CA ALA A 168 3.91 15.50 7.19
C ALA A 168 3.60 16.39 8.39
N GLU A 169 4.33 16.27 9.49
CA GLU A 169 4.19 17.09 10.70
C GLU A 169 4.49 18.56 10.44
N ALA A 170 5.49 18.84 9.61
CA ALA A 170 5.84 20.19 9.16
C ALA A 170 4.84 20.78 8.15
N GLY A 171 3.84 20.01 7.70
CA GLY A 171 2.88 20.43 6.66
C GLY A 171 3.49 20.56 5.26
N SER A 172 4.72 20.09 5.06
CA SER A 172 5.43 20.15 3.77
C SER A 172 4.99 19.06 2.79
N ARG A 173 4.41 17.97 3.29
CA ARG A 173 3.82 16.87 2.51
C ARG A 173 2.45 16.52 3.05
N ASN A 174 1.49 16.33 2.16
CA ASN A 174 0.17 15.83 2.53
C ASN A 174 0.23 14.29 2.62
N ILE A 175 0.14 13.73 3.82
CA ILE A 175 0.08 12.28 4.04
C ILE A 175 -1.18 11.98 4.86
N ILE A 176 -2.10 11.21 4.30
CA ILE A 176 -3.38 10.89 4.94
C ILE A 176 -3.19 9.98 6.16
N PHE A 177 -4.15 10.01 7.08
CA PHE A 177 -4.04 9.35 8.39
C PHE A 177 -3.69 7.86 8.33
N PRO A 178 -4.35 6.98 7.54
CA PRO A 178 -3.95 5.57 7.46
C PRO A 178 -2.51 5.38 6.98
N THR A 179 -2.07 6.17 6.00
CA THR A 179 -0.68 6.12 5.49
C THR A 179 0.31 6.52 6.58
N ARG A 180 0.04 7.60 7.34
CA ARG A 180 0.90 8.02 8.47
C ARG A 180 0.98 6.96 9.56
N MET A 181 -0.12 6.27 9.86
CA MET A 181 -0.12 5.21 10.88
C MET A 181 0.74 4.02 10.45
N ASN A 182 0.64 3.60 9.19
CA ASN A 182 1.49 2.54 8.67
C ASN A 182 2.97 2.98 8.55
N LEU A 183 3.25 4.24 8.20
CA LEU A 183 4.61 4.81 8.27
C LEU A 183 5.17 4.82 9.70
N LYS A 184 4.37 5.16 10.72
CA LYS A 184 4.80 5.10 12.13
C LYS A 184 5.21 3.68 12.53
N ARG A 185 4.40 2.69 12.16
CA ARG A 185 4.74 1.28 12.41
C ARG A 185 6.01 0.86 11.67
N LEU A 186 6.17 1.30 10.42
CA LEU A 186 7.35 0.98 9.62
C LEU A 186 8.61 1.67 10.17
N ALA A 187 8.49 2.89 10.72
CA ALA A 187 9.59 3.64 11.31
C ALA A 187 10.16 3.03 12.61
N GLU A 188 9.49 2.01 13.17
CA GLU A 188 10.03 1.19 14.27
C GLU A 188 11.13 0.23 13.78
N SER A 189 11.27 0.03 12.47
CA SER A 189 12.24 -0.85 11.82
C SER A 189 13.38 -0.04 11.19
N HIS A 190 14.58 -0.63 11.15
CA HIS A 190 15.78 -0.03 10.57
C HIS A 190 16.34 -0.84 9.39
N SER A 191 15.68 -1.92 9.03
CA SER A 191 16.02 -2.77 7.88
C SER A 191 14.79 -3.47 7.32
N VAL A 192 14.91 -3.95 6.09
CA VAL A 192 13.89 -4.80 5.44
C VAL A 192 13.60 -6.03 6.32
N ALA A 193 14.63 -6.69 6.84
CA ALA A 193 14.48 -7.88 7.68
C ALA A 193 13.66 -7.58 8.95
N GLU A 194 13.91 -6.46 9.63
CA GLU A 194 13.14 -6.04 10.80
C GLU A 194 11.69 -5.71 10.43
N ALA A 195 11.46 -5.03 9.31
CA ALA A 195 10.12 -4.69 8.84
C ALA A 195 9.27 -5.94 8.52
N LEU A 196 9.87 -6.95 7.86
CA LEU A 196 9.22 -8.22 7.56
C LEU A 196 8.95 -9.04 8.83
N GLU A 197 9.86 -9.03 9.81
CA GLU A 197 9.64 -9.69 11.11
C GLU A 197 8.53 -8.98 11.91
N ALA A 198 8.51 -7.66 11.93
CA ALA A 198 7.45 -6.87 12.58
C ALA A 198 6.06 -7.14 11.97
N ALA A 199 5.99 -7.43 10.67
CA ALA A 199 4.74 -7.76 9.98
C ALA A 199 4.16 -9.13 10.36
N ARG A 200 4.86 -9.97 11.14
CA ARG A 200 4.31 -11.23 11.69
C ARG A 200 3.36 -11.00 12.86
N ARG A 201 3.33 -9.78 13.40
CA ARG A 201 2.38 -9.43 14.49
C ARG A 201 0.95 -9.53 13.97
N PRO A 202 -0.02 -9.92 14.82
CA PRO A 202 -1.42 -9.91 14.47
C PRO A 202 -1.87 -8.53 13.97
N VAL A 203 -2.62 -8.50 12.86
CA VAL A 203 -3.15 -7.27 12.29
C VAL A 203 -4.54 -7.01 12.86
N TYR A 204 -4.74 -5.83 13.44
CA TYR A 204 -6.03 -5.36 13.90
C TYR A 204 -6.77 -4.66 12.74
N THR A 205 -8.04 -5.00 12.54
CA THR A 205 -8.90 -4.30 11.57
C THR A 205 -9.34 -2.96 12.14
N VAL A 206 -8.93 -1.87 11.52
CA VAL A 206 -9.25 -0.51 11.94
C VAL A 206 -10.48 -0.02 11.19
N LEU A 207 -11.54 0.29 11.91
CA LEU A 207 -12.71 1.02 11.45
C LEU A 207 -12.71 2.41 12.12
N PRO A 208 -12.21 3.46 11.48
CA PRO A 208 -12.17 4.78 12.06
C PRO A 208 -13.58 5.35 12.26
N VAL A 209 -13.76 6.10 13.36
CA VAL A 209 -14.98 6.85 13.63
C VAL A 209 -14.70 8.34 13.44
N ILE A 210 -15.58 9.04 12.71
CA ILE A 210 -15.52 10.49 12.55
C ILE A 210 -16.45 11.11 13.58
N GLU A 211 -15.92 11.96 14.46
CA GLU A 211 -16.66 12.67 15.49
C GLU A 211 -16.67 14.17 15.19
N ALA A 212 -17.85 14.78 15.30
CA ALA A 212 -17.98 16.24 15.25
C ALA A 212 -17.47 16.85 16.55
N THR A 213 -16.69 17.93 16.46
CA THR A 213 -16.21 18.73 17.60
C THR A 213 -16.56 20.20 17.40
N ARG A 214 -16.30 21.05 18.40
CA ARG A 214 -16.51 22.51 18.27
C ARG A 214 -15.64 23.13 17.17
N ASP A 215 -14.47 22.55 16.93
CA ASP A 215 -13.46 23.06 15.99
C ASP A 215 -13.42 22.28 14.66
N GLY A 216 -14.47 21.49 14.35
CA GLY A 216 -14.58 20.68 13.13
C GLY A 216 -14.79 19.21 13.41
N HIS A 217 -14.06 18.34 12.70
CA HIS A 217 -14.16 16.89 12.87
C HIS A 217 -12.82 16.31 13.33
N ILE A 218 -12.88 15.22 14.08
CA ILE A 218 -11.73 14.35 14.39
C ILE A 218 -12.02 12.93 13.93
N VAL A 219 -10.97 12.23 13.48
CA VAL A 219 -11.00 10.80 13.25
C VAL A 219 -10.42 10.08 14.46
N ARG A 220 -11.11 9.04 14.95
CA ARG A 220 -10.63 8.18 16.05
C ARG A 220 -10.45 6.76 15.58
N ILE A 221 -9.45 6.11 16.17
CA ILE A 221 -9.21 4.68 16.03
C ILE A 221 -9.04 4.03 17.41
N PRO A 222 -9.32 2.72 17.56
CA PRO A 222 -9.11 2.01 18.80
C PRO A 222 -7.63 2.00 19.22
N ALA A 223 -7.36 2.07 20.52
CA ALA A 223 -6.00 1.98 21.07
C ALA A 223 -5.38 0.61 20.79
N GLU A 224 -6.21 -0.44 20.76
CA GLU A 224 -5.85 -1.82 20.45
C GLU A 224 -5.28 -2.00 19.04
N ALA A 225 -5.50 -1.04 18.14
CA ALA A 225 -4.87 -1.01 16.83
C ALA A 225 -3.34 -0.86 16.89
N GLY A 226 -2.78 -0.42 18.03
CA GLY A 226 -1.36 -0.48 18.34
C GLY A 226 -0.51 0.56 17.61
N TYR A 227 -1.10 1.69 17.16
CA TYR A 227 -0.36 2.74 16.46
C TYR A 227 0.18 3.86 17.38
N GLY A 228 -0.02 3.75 18.70
CA GLY A 228 0.39 4.78 19.67
C GLY A 228 -0.36 6.13 19.52
N THR A 229 -1.21 6.27 18.53
CA THR A 229 -2.04 7.45 18.25
C THR A 229 -3.47 6.98 18.07
N THR A 230 -4.42 7.64 18.73
CA THR A 230 -5.83 7.26 18.69
C THR A 230 -6.74 8.26 17.99
N CYS A 231 -6.23 9.43 17.61
CA CYS A 231 -7.04 10.44 16.91
C CYS A 231 -6.18 11.36 16.04
N ASP A 232 -6.85 11.98 15.05
CA ASP A 232 -6.28 12.99 14.15
C ASP A 232 -7.40 13.83 13.51
N ARG A 233 -7.03 14.84 12.71
CA ARG A 233 -7.98 15.54 11.85
C ARG A 233 -8.22 14.72 10.58
N PRO A 234 -9.48 14.52 10.15
CA PRO A 234 -9.77 13.83 8.91
C PRO A 234 -9.32 14.66 7.70
N HIS A 235 -8.90 13.97 6.63
CA HIS A 235 -8.67 14.64 5.36
C HIS A 235 -10.01 15.20 4.81
N PRO A 236 -10.03 16.39 4.18
CA PRO A 236 -11.27 16.99 3.64
C PRO A 236 -12.08 16.08 2.71
N ASP A 237 -11.41 15.22 1.93
CA ASP A 237 -12.07 14.28 1.01
C ASP A 237 -12.83 13.14 1.73
N VAL A 238 -12.62 12.94 3.03
CA VAL A 238 -13.34 11.94 3.82
C VAL A 238 -14.67 12.49 4.34
N THR A 239 -14.79 13.80 4.51
CA THR A 239 -15.95 14.48 5.10
C THR A 239 -16.80 15.25 4.07
N ARG A 240 -16.47 15.19 2.80
CA ARG A 240 -17.25 15.67 1.65
C ARG A 240 -18.05 14.53 1.05
#